data_768030afb62a7253ead1775b5ef7aa8b
#
_entry.id   768030afb62a7253ead1775b5ef7aa8b
#
_cell.length_a   1.000
_cell.length_b   1.000
_cell.length_c   1.000
_cell.angle_alpha   90.00
_cell.angle_beta   90.00
_cell.angle_gamma   90.00
#
_symmetry.space_group_name_H-M   'P 1'
#
loop_
_entity.id
_entity.type
_entity.pdbx_description
1 polymer ?
#
loop_
_entity_poly.entity_id
_entity_poly.type
_entity_poly.pdbx_seq_one_letter_code
_entity_poly.pdbx_strand_id
1 'polypeptide(L)'
;MGENHSFRSYNDEQPNQLRLLIMLHNIGATESSKALTIQQISEWTRMEAPELQAYLQKLITSGYAQSFRSEETDKYHLTIDGIRKVLSLYS
;
A
#
# COMPACT_ATOMS: atom_id res chain seq x y z
N MET A 1 -17.77 -15.66 20.79
CA MET A 1 -17.85 -15.44 20.30
C MET A 1 -17.72 -14.93 19.71
N GLY A 2 -17.56 -14.97 19.47
CA GLY A 2 -17.42 -14.52 18.78
C GLY A 2 -17.36 -13.98 18.24
N GLU A 3 -17.21 -13.81 18.24
CA GLU A 3 -17.11 -13.36 17.68
C GLU A 3 -16.85 -12.80 17.06
N ASN A 4 -16.46 -12.80 16.89
CA ASN A 4 -16.11 -12.37 16.17
C ASN A 4 -15.76 -12.52 15.40
N HIS A 5 -15.59 -12.91 15.01
CA HIS A 5 -15.23 -13.07 14.14
C HIS A 5 -15.57 -12.98 13.24
N SER A 6 -15.82 -13.21 13.17
CA SER A 6 -16.32 -13.15 12.22
C SER A 6 -16.27 -12.10 11.49
N PHE A 7 -16.31 -11.29 11.62
CA PHE A 7 -16.26 -10.28 10.95
C PHE A 7 -15.06 -10.08 10.46
N ARG A 8 -14.26 -10.53 10.76
CA ARG A 8 -13.17 -10.41 10.31
C ARG A 8 -13.01 -10.94 9.12
N SER A 9 -13.64 -11.57 8.87
CA SER A 9 -13.49 -12.19 7.76
C SER A 9 -13.61 -11.34 6.67
N TYR A 10 -14.26 -10.59 6.81
CA TYR A 10 -14.44 -9.91 5.81
C TYR A 10 -13.37 -9.31 5.36
N ASN A 11 -12.59 -9.53 5.76
CA ASN A 11 -11.67 -8.91 5.29
C ASN A 11 -10.83 -9.69 4.55
N ASP A 12 -11.02 -9.86 3.38
CA ASP A 12 -10.11 -10.34 2.51
C ASP A 12 -8.96 -9.43 2.45
N GLU A 13 -9.14 -8.19 2.70
CA GLU A 13 -8.07 -7.24 2.72
C GLU A 13 -7.56 -7.11 4.12
N GLN A 14 -6.27 -7.26 4.27
CA GLN A 14 -5.66 -7.18 5.58
C GLN A 14 -5.59 -5.75 6.03
N PRO A 15 -5.86 -5.47 7.30
CA PRO A 15 -5.80 -4.10 7.81
C PRO A 15 -4.49 -3.39 7.51
N ASN A 16 -3.36 -4.08 7.64
CA ASN A 16 -2.08 -3.45 7.38
C ASN A 16 -1.88 -3.13 5.91
N GLN A 17 -2.46 -3.93 5.03
CA GLN A 17 -2.39 -3.68 3.61
C GLN A 17 -3.17 -2.42 3.25
N LEU A 18 -4.37 -2.26 3.80
CA LEU A 18 -5.17 -1.07 3.58
C LEU A 18 -4.51 0.15 4.19
N ARG A 19 -3.92 -0.03 5.36
CA ARG A 19 -3.24 1.05 6.04
C ARG A 19 -2.08 1.56 5.20
N LEU A 20 -1.31 0.65 4.61
CA LEU A 20 -0.20 1.05 3.75
C LEU A 20 -0.71 1.80 2.54
N LEU A 21 -1.81 1.34 1.95
CA LEU A 21 -2.40 1.99 0.80
C LEU A 21 -2.77 3.45 1.14
N ILE A 22 -3.41 3.64 2.28
CA ILE A 22 -3.80 4.97 2.73
C ILE A 22 -2.57 5.84 2.99
N MET A 23 -1.55 5.27 3.61
CA MET A 23 -0.34 6.01 3.90
C MET A 23 0.37 6.46 2.63
N LEU A 24 0.44 5.59 1.63
CA LEU A 24 1.08 5.95 0.37
C LEU A 24 0.32 7.10 -0.29
N HIS A 25 -1.00 7.08 -0.21
CA HIS A 25 -1.80 8.17 -0.74
C HIS A 25 -1.51 9.47 0.01
N ASN A 26 -1.46 9.39 1.33
CA ASN A 26 -1.28 10.58 2.15
C ASN A 26 0.09 11.22 2.01
N ILE A 27 1.12 10.43 1.72
CA ILE A 27 2.45 11.00 1.54
C ILE A 27 2.70 11.39 0.09
N GLY A 28 1.69 11.25 -0.77
CA GLY A 28 1.79 11.77 -2.12
C GLY A 28 2.39 10.85 -3.16
N ALA A 29 2.56 9.57 -2.85
CA ALA A 29 3.13 8.62 -3.82
C ALA A 29 2.05 8.19 -4.81
N THR A 30 1.53 9.15 -5.56
CA THR A 30 0.35 8.94 -6.39
C THR A 30 0.63 9.02 -7.89
N GLU A 31 1.90 9.18 -8.27
CA GLU A 31 2.28 9.16 -9.68
C GLU A 31 3.76 8.81 -9.77
N SER A 32 4.20 8.44 -10.94
CA SER A 32 5.56 7.93 -11.09
C SER A 32 6.62 8.94 -10.69
N SER A 33 6.37 10.23 -10.91
CA SER A 33 7.34 11.25 -10.55
C SER A 33 7.50 11.43 -9.05
N LYS A 34 6.56 10.89 -8.28
CA LYS A 34 6.58 10.98 -6.81
C LYS A 34 6.75 9.62 -6.16
N ALA A 35 7.17 8.63 -6.93
CA ALA A 35 7.37 7.28 -6.41
C ALA A 35 8.49 7.25 -5.38
N LEU A 36 8.38 6.34 -4.44
CA LEU A 36 9.29 6.25 -3.31
C LEU A 36 9.96 4.88 -3.25
N THR A 37 11.17 4.85 -2.70
CA THR A 37 11.87 3.59 -2.45
C THR A 37 11.30 2.92 -1.21
N ILE A 38 11.60 1.64 -1.05
CA ILE A 38 11.20 0.93 0.17
C ILE A 38 11.76 1.61 1.40
N GLN A 39 13.01 2.08 1.32
CA GLN A 39 13.61 2.74 2.48
C GLN A 39 12.82 3.99 2.86
N GLN A 40 12.45 4.80 1.87
CA GLN A 40 11.67 6.01 2.14
C GLN A 40 10.31 5.67 2.72
N ILE A 41 9.65 4.66 2.15
CA ILE A 41 8.33 4.26 2.65
C ILE A 41 8.45 3.71 4.07
N SER A 42 9.50 2.95 4.34
CA SER A 42 9.73 2.41 5.67
C SER A 42 9.89 3.52 6.69
N GLU A 43 10.61 4.57 6.33
CA GLU A 43 10.79 5.72 7.23
C GLU A 43 9.48 6.43 7.51
N TRP A 44 8.64 6.54 6.49
CA TRP A 44 7.34 7.20 6.67
C TRP A 44 6.36 6.37 7.46
N THR A 45 6.36 5.05 7.24
CA THR A 45 5.34 4.18 7.81
C THR A 45 5.77 3.49 9.08
N ARG A 46 7.07 3.47 9.34
CA ARG A 46 7.66 2.74 10.46
C ARG A 46 7.51 1.24 10.32
N MET A 47 7.17 0.76 9.14
CA MET A 47 7.11 -0.67 8.88
C MET A 47 8.49 -1.18 8.51
N GLU A 48 8.79 -2.41 8.94
CA GLU A 48 10.05 -3.05 8.61
C GLU A 48 10.08 -3.42 7.13
N ALA A 49 11.25 -3.36 6.51
CA ALA A 49 11.38 -3.59 5.08
C ALA A 49 10.81 -4.92 4.61
N PRO A 50 11.08 -6.07 5.27
CA PRO A 50 10.50 -7.33 4.79
C PRO A 50 8.98 -7.34 4.82
N GLU A 51 8.40 -6.79 5.87
CA GLU A 51 6.96 -6.71 6.01
C GLU A 51 6.38 -5.78 4.94
N LEU A 52 7.02 -4.64 4.76
CA LEU A 52 6.60 -3.65 3.79
C LEU A 52 6.65 -4.22 2.38
N GLN A 53 7.71 -4.97 2.07
CA GLN A 53 7.85 -5.54 0.75
C GLN A 53 6.71 -6.53 0.45
N ALA A 54 6.32 -7.31 1.45
CA ALA A 54 5.23 -8.26 1.28
C ALA A 54 3.91 -7.54 1.01
N TYR A 55 3.64 -6.46 1.75
CA TYR A 55 2.41 -5.71 1.54
C TYR A 55 2.41 -4.97 0.21
N LEU A 56 3.55 -4.41 -0.19
CA LEU A 56 3.66 -3.75 -1.48
C LEU A 56 3.38 -4.74 -2.60
N GLN A 57 3.90 -5.96 -2.47
CA GLN A 57 3.68 -6.97 -3.50
C GLN A 57 2.19 -7.31 -3.61
N LYS A 58 1.48 -7.37 -2.49
CA LYS A 58 0.05 -7.63 -2.51
C LYS A 58 -0.71 -6.48 -3.16
N LEU A 59 -0.30 -5.25 -2.89
CA LEU A 59 -0.94 -4.11 -3.53
C LEU A 59 -0.70 -4.11 -5.04
N ILE A 60 0.49 -4.51 -5.46
CA ILE A 60 0.79 -4.59 -6.89
C ILE A 60 -0.06 -5.68 -7.54
N THR A 61 -0.17 -6.83 -6.90
CA THR A 61 -0.97 -7.93 -7.41
C THR A 61 -2.43 -7.53 -7.53
N SER A 62 -2.91 -6.71 -6.61
CA SER A 62 -4.29 -6.21 -6.64
C SER A 62 -4.50 -5.08 -7.64
N GLY A 63 -3.43 -4.57 -8.25
CA GLY A 63 -3.54 -3.48 -9.21
C GLY A 63 -3.59 -2.10 -8.58
N TYR A 64 -3.33 -1.99 -7.29
CA TYR A 64 -3.42 -0.72 -6.58
C TYR A 64 -2.09 0.01 -6.50
N ALA A 65 -0.99 -0.67 -6.75
CA ALA A 65 0.33 -0.06 -6.73
C ALA A 65 1.13 -0.57 -7.92
N GLN A 66 2.20 0.15 -8.22
CA GLN A 66 3.04 -0.17 -9.34
C GLN A 66 4.47 0.17 -8.97
N SER A 67 5.42 -0.58 -9.50
CA SER A 67 6.83 -0.30 -9.25
C SER A 67 7.57 -0.16 -10.56
N PHE A 68 8.67 0.56 -10.53
CA PHE A 68 9.57 0.63 -11.65
C PHE A 68 10.99 0.81 -11.14
N ARG A 69 11.95 0.48 -11.97
CA ARG A 69 13.35 0.56 -11.61
C ARG A 69 13.92 1.92 -11.97
N SER A 70 14.58 2.55 -11.04
CA SER A 70 15.19 3.85 -11.27
C SER A 70 16.53 3.87 -10.54
N GLU A 71 17.62 4.04 -11.31
CA GLU A 71 18.95 4.11 -10.72
C GLU A 71 19.24 2.92 -9.81
N GLU A 72 18.90 1.72 -10.31
CA GLU A 72 19.17 0.47 -9.63
C GLU A 72 18.36 0.27 -8.35
N THR A 73 17.30 1.05 -8.17
CA THR A 73 16.44 0.94 -7.01
C THR A 73 15.01 0.89 -7.48
N ASP A 74 14.21 0.03 -6.87
CA ASP A 74 12.78 -0.02 -7.16
C ASP A 74 12.07 1.10 -6.44
N LYS A 75 11.18 1.76 -7.15
CA LYS A 75 10.33 2.81 -6.58
C LYS A 75 8.88 2.44 -6.78
N TYR A 76 8.05 2.87 -5.85
CA TYR A 76 6.65 2.44 -5.80
C TYR A 76 5.72 3.64 -5.73
N HIS A 77 4.59 3.53 -6.40
CA HIS A 77 3.55 4.55 -6.31
C HIS A 77 2.19 3.90 -6.52
N LEU A 78 1.14 4.61 -6.18
CA LEU A 78 -0.20 4.10 -6.37
C LEU A 78 -0.60 4.24 -7.84
N THR A 79 -1.45 3.34 -8.28
CA THR A 79 -2.11 3.44 -9.57
C THR A 79 -3.37 4.27 -9.43
N ILE A 80 -4.02 4.58 -10.54
CA ILE A 80 -5.31 5.26 -10.51
C ILE A 80 -6.31 4.41 -9.72
N ASP A 81 -6.28 3.09 -9.91
CA ASP A 81 -7.18 2.20 -9.17
C ASP A 81 -6.86 2.23 -7.68
N GLY A 82 -5.58 2.33 -7.32
CA GLY A 82 -5.21 2.44 -5.93
C GLY A 82 -5.73 3.72 -5.31
N ILE A 83 -5.64 4.82 -6.04
CA ILE A 83 -6.16 6.10 -5.57
C ILE A 83 -7.68 6.01 -5.39
N ARG A 84 -8.36 5.41 -6.36
CA ARG A 84 -9.81 5.24 -6.26
C ARG A 84 -10.20 4.39 -5.06
N LYS A 85 -9.41 3.36 -4.79
CA LYS A 85 -9.68 2.50 -3.64
C LYS A 85 -9.58 3.31 -2.35
N VAL A 86 -8.54 4.14 -2.22
CA VAL A 86 -8.40 4.98 -1.02
C VAL A 86 -9.61 5.90 -0.88
N LEU A 87 -9.99 6.56 -1.97
CA LEU A 87 -11.10 7.49 -1.92
C LEU A 87 -12.40 6.79 -1.55
N SER A 88 -12.56 5.54 -1.98
CA SER A 88 -13.77 4.79 -1.66
C SER A 88 -13.88 4.47 -0.17
N LEU A 89 -12.75 4.44 0.53
CA LEU A 89 -12.76 4.16 1.96
C LEU A 89 -13.25 5.36 2.77
N TYR A 90 -13.30 6.53 2.17
CA TYR A 90 -13.78 7.73 2.84
C TYR A 90 -15.22 8.09 2.46
N SER A 91 -15.84 7.29 1.63
CA SER A 91 -17.21 7.59 1.17
C SER A 91 -18.28 7.06 2.09
#